data_7a982d5da491ddad59ab55b741dfecbd
#
_entry.id   7a982d5da491ddad59ab55b741dfecbd
#
_cell.length_a   1.000
_cell.length_b   1.000
_cell.length_c   1.000
_cell.angle_alpha   90.00
_cell.angle_beta   90.00
_cell.angle_gamma   90.00
#
_symmetry.space_group_name_H-M   'P 1'
#
loop_
_entity.id
_entity.type
_entity.pdbx_description
1 polymer ?
#
loop_
_entity_poly.entity_id
_entity_poly.type
_entity_poly.pdbx_seq_one_letter_code
_entity_poly.pdbx_strand_id
1 'polypeptide(L)'
;FSVVFQDFQLFALPLGENVAGSGDYGSEQAVRCLLEAGFYNWENVMGRGLDTWLYRELEEEGVEVSGGEAQKIAIARALYKDAPFVILDEPTAALDPVAEAEIYERFHEIARDRTAVYISHRLSSCRFCHRIVVFHQGTVVQQGSHEELAADREGVYYRLWEAQAGYYQEVKSD
;
A
#
# COMPACT_ATOMS: atom_id res chain seq x y z
N PHE A 1 -6.15 -10.35 11.51
CA PHE A 1 -5.78 -9.17 10.71
C PHE A 1 -4.54 -9.43 9.86
N SER A 2 -4.37 -8.69 8.77
CA SER A 2 -3.16 -8.63 7.97
C SER A 2 -2.55 -7.24 8.05
N VAL A 3 -1.22 -7.16 7.89
CA VAL A 3 -0.48 -5.89 8.01
C VAL A 3 0.54 -5.79 6.89
N VAL A 4 0.62 -4.61 6.27
CA VAL A 4 1.76 -4.20 5.46
C VAL A 4 2.48 -3.10 6.24
N PHE A 5 3.70 -3.37 6.66
CA PHE A 5 4.55 -2.40 7.35
C PHE A 5 5.29 -1.51 6.36
N GLN A 6 5.69 -0.32 6.77
CA GLN A 6 6.52 0.58 5.98
C GLN A 6 7.87 -0.06 5.60
N ASP A 7 8.46 -0.82 6.51
CA ASP A 7 9.72 -1.54 6.36
C ASP A 7 9.54 -3.04 6.05
N PHE A 8 8.48 -3.36 5.29
CA PHE A 8 8.21 -4.74 4.90
C PHE A 8 9.43 -5.38 4.21
N GLN A 9 9.57 -6.69 4.40
CA GLN A 9 10.62 -7.47 3.76
C GLN A 9 10.01 -8.55 2.85
N LEU A 10 10.59 -8.71 1.66
CA LEU A 10 10.40 -9.89 0.83
C LEU A 10 11.54 -10.87 1.12
N PHE A 11 11.29 -12.12 0.84
CA PHE A 11 12.25 -13.18 1.08
C PHE A 11 12.88 -13.64 -0.24
N ALA A 12 14.12 -14.12 -0.19
CA ALA A 12 14.78 -14.80 -1.31
C ALA A 12 14.13 -16.20 -1.52
N LEU A 13 12.85 -16.18 -1.92
CA LEU A 13 11.96 -17.32 -2.16
C LEU A 13 11.19 -17.08 -3.45
N PRO A 14 10.53 -18.12 -4.03
CA PRO A 14 9.62 -17.94 -5.16
C PRO A 14 8.53 -16.89 -4.91
N LEU A 15 8.10 -16.20 -5.98
CA LEU A 15 7.07 -15.18 -5.92
C LEU A 15 5.78 -15.69 -5.26
N GLY A 16 5.32 -16.89 -5.63
CA GLY A 16 4.13 -17.49 -5.04
C GLY A 16 4.23 -17.69 -3.55
N GLU A 17 5.39 -18.14 -3.05
CA GLU A 17 5.67 -18.29 -1.62
C GLU A 17 5.75 -16.94 -0.91
N ASN A 18 6.29 -15.91 -1.58
CA ASN A 18 6.29 -14.54 -1.05
C ASN A 18 4.89 -13.99 -0.89
N VAL A 19 3.98 -14.28 -1.83
CA VAL A 19 2.57 -13.84 -1.75
C VAL A 19 1.81 -14.64 -0.69
N ALA A 20 1.96 -15.95 -0.66
CA ALA A 20 1.18 -16.82 0.23
C ALA A 20 1.73 -16.85 1.67
N GLY A 21 3.04 -16.64 1.84
CA GLY A 21 3.73 -16.84 3.11
C GLY A 21 3.95 -18.32 3.46
N SER A 22 3.78 -19.23 2.50
CA SER A 22 3.99 -20.68 2.63
C SER A 22 4.32 -21.32 1.30
N GLY A 23 4.98 -22.51 1.33
CA GLY A 23 5.27 -23.30 0.12
C GLY A 23 4.06 -24.04 -0.46
N ASP A 24 2.99 -24.22 0.31
CA ASP A 24 1.72 -24.80 -0.15
C ASP A 24 0.69 -23.66 -0.31
N TYR A 25 0.32 -23.37 -1.56
CA TYR A 25 -0.55 -22.25 -1.88
C TYR A 25 -1.41 -22.48 -3.13
N GLY A 26 -2.54 -21.77 -3.20
CA GLY A 26 -3.42 -21.71 -4.36
C GLY A 26 -2.88 -20.74 -5.42
N SER A 27 -2.38 -21.26 -6.53
CA SER A 27 -1.79 -20.46 -7.61
C SER A 27 -2.76 -19.42 -8.18
N GLU A 28 -4.02 -19.78 -8.41
CA GLU A 28 -5.05 -18.87 -8.90
C GLU A 28 -5.33 -17.72 -7.91
N GLN A 29 -5.34 -18.03 -6.61
CA GLN A 29 -5.52 -17.03 -5.56
C GLN A 29 -4.31 -16.08 -5.50
N ALA A 30 -3.08 -16.60 -5.61
CA ALA A 30 -1.87 -15.80 -5.61
C ALA A 30 -1.85 -14.80 -6.78
N VAL A 31 -2.16 -15.28 -8.01
CA VAL A 31 -2.27 -14.44 -9.21
C VAL A 31 -3.35 -13.36 -9.03
N ARG A 32 -4.54 -13.73 -8.53
CA ARG A 32 -5.60 -12.77 -8.28
C ARG A 32 -5.14 -11.67 -7.32
N CYS A 33 -4.49 -12.04 -6.22
CA CYS A 33 -3.97 -11.06 -5.25
C CYS A 33 -2.88 -10.14 -5.83
N LEU A 34 -2.01 -10.64 -6.72
CA LEU A 34 -1.05 -9.80 -7.45
C LEU A 34 -1.75 -8.76 -8.34
N LEU A 35 -2.79 -9.17 -9.08
CA LEU A 35 -3.58 -8.27 -9.91
C LEU A 35 -4.37 -7.25 -9.07
N GLU A 36 -4.99 -7.67 -7.98
CA GLU A 36 -5.67 -6.79 -7.01
C GLU A 36 -4.70 -5.79 -6.38
N ALA A 37 -3.46 -6.18 -6.12
CA ALA A 37 -2.39 -5.29 -5.66
C ALA A 37 -1.82 -4.35 -6.74
N GLY A 38 -2.28 -4.46 -8.00
CA GLY A 38 -1.84 -3.63 -9.11
C GLY A 38 -0.56 -4.08 -9.80
N PHE A 39 -0.14 -5.31 -9.62
CA PHE A 39 1.04 -5.85 -10.31
C PHE A 39 0.63 -6.53 -11.62
N TYR A 40 0.14 -5.75 -12.60
CA TYR A 40 -0.39 -6.29 -13.87
C TYR A 40 0.64 -6.85 -14.82
N ASN A 41 1.85 -6.27 -14.82
CA ASN A 41 2.95 -6.71 -15.67
C ASN A 41 3.83 -7.78 -15.01
N TRP A 42 3.34 -8.43 -13.95
CA TRP A 42 4.11 -9.38 -13.16
C TRP A 42 4.66 -10.53 -14.03
N GLU A 43 3.92 -11.04 -15.03
CA GLU A 43 4.38 -12.09 -15.92
C GLU A 43 5.58 -11.68 -16.77
N ASN A 44 5.67 -10.39 -17.15
CA ASN A 44 6.81 -9.88 -17.93
C ASN A 44 8.07 -9.71 -17.05
N VAL A 45 7.89 -9.40 -15.77
CA VAL A 45 8.99 -9.25 -14.80
C VAL A 45 9.42 -10.62 -14.30
N MET A 46 8.47 -11.52 -14.10
CA MET A 46 8.66 -12.84 -13.49
C MET A 46 8.72 -13.93 -14.57
N GLY A 47 9.87 -14.09 -15.21
CA GLY A 47 10.05 -14.98 -16.37
C GLY A 47 9.69 -16.46 -16.16
N ARG A 48 9.63 -16.92 -14.89
CA ARG A 48 9.22 -18.28 -14.50
C ARG A 48 7.87 -18.29 -13.76
N GLY A 49 7.06 -17.22 -13.92
CA GLY A 49 5.77 -17.07 -13.26
C GLY A 49 5.89 -17.03 -11.72
N LEU A 50 4.98 -17.72 -11.04
CA LEU A 50 5.00 -17.80 -9.57
C LEU A 50 6.22 -18.53 -9.00
N ASP A 51 6.90 -19.33 -9.81
CA ASP A 51 8.13 -20.06 -9.43
C ASP A 51 9.41 -19.21 -9.61
N THR A 52 9.27 -17.95 -10.03
CA THR A 52 10.39 -17.01 -10.13
C THR A 52 10.90 -16.68 -8.74
N TRP A 53 12.16 -16.99 -8.47
CA TRP A 53 12.84 -16.60 -7.24
C TRP A 53 13.08 -15.10 -7.19
N LEU A 54 12.78 -14.50 -6.07
CA LEU A 54 13.14 -13.12 -5.80
C LEU A 54 14.55 -13.08 -5.20
N TYR A 55 15.33 -12.09 -5.67
CA TYR A 55 16.72 -11.88 -5.28
C TYR A 55 17.66 -13.06 -5.64
N ARG A 56 18.95 -12.80 -5.54
CA ARG A 56 20.01 -13.73 -5.98
C ARG A 56 20.76 -14.41 -4.84
N GLU A 57 20.30 -14.25 -3.61
CA GLU A 57 20.97 -14.81 -2.43
C GLU A 57 20.93 -16.35 -2.40
N LEU A 58 19.87 -16.96 -2.90
CA LEU A 58 19.66 -18.41 -2.89
C LEU A 58 19.53 -19.04 -4.27
N GLU A 59 19.25 -18.23 -5.31
CA GLU A 59 19.06 -18.68 -6.69
C GLU A 59 19.75 -17.69 -7.64
N GLU A 60 20.76 -18.13 -8.39
CA GLU A 60 21.54 -17.26 -9.29
C GLU A 60 20.69 -16.56 -10.37
N GLU A 61 19.61 -17.20 -10.82
CA GLU A 61 18.65 -16.64 -11.77
C GLU A 61 17.55 -15.81 -11.12
N GLY A 62 17.66 -15.54 -9.80
CA GLY A 62 16.71 -14.74 -9.06
C GLY A 62 16.56 -13.31 -9.61
N VAL A 63 15.36 -12.79 -9.57
CA VAL A 63 14.99 -11.49 -10.12
C VAL A 63 15.03 -10.42 -9.03
N GLU A 64 15.75 -9.35 -9.31
CA GLU A 64 15.70 -8.14 -8.50
C GLU A 64 14.43 -7.36 -8.80
N VAL A 65 13.68 -7.01 -7.77
CA VAL A 65 12.44 -6.23 -7.91
C VAL A 65 12.67 -4.78 -7.50
N SER A 66 12.03 -3.86 -8.19
CA SER A 66 12.00 -2.45 -7.80
C SER A 66 11.22 -2.26 -6.49
N GLY A 67 11.44 -1.13 -5.80
CA GLY A 67 10.70 -0.82 -4.57
C GLY A 67 9.18 -0.82 -4.77
N GLY A 68 8.69 -0.33 -5.91
CA GLY A 68 7.28 -0.34 -6.26
C GLY A 68 6.71 -1.75 -6.50
N GLU A 69 7.46 -2.62 -7.17
CA GLU A 69 7.08 -4.03 -7.36
C GLU A 69 7.08 -4.79 -6.03
N ALA A 70 8.12 -4.59 -5.22
CA ALA A 70 8.20 -5.18 -3.89
C ALA A 70 7.00 -4.79 -3.01
N GLN A 71 6.57 -3.54 -3.09
CA GLN A 71 5.41 -3.05 -2.35
C GLN A 71 4.11 -3.70 -2.83
N LYS A 72 3.92 -3.86 -4.15
CA LYS A 72 2.76 -4.57 -4.71
C LYS A 72 2.73 -6.03 -4.26
N ILE A 73 3.87 -6.70 -4.19
CA ILE A 73 3.97 -8.07 -3.66
C ILE A 73 3.61 -8.12 -2.17
N ALA A 74 4.07 -7.16 -1.37
CA ALA A 74 3.71 -7.07 0.05
C ALA A 74 2.20 -6.84 0.27
N ILE A 75 1.58 -6.01 -0.56
CA ILE A 75 0.11 -5.81 -0.57
C ILE A 75 -0.59 -7.12 -0.97
N ALA A 76 -0.13 -7.80 -2.04
CA ALA A 76 -0.69 -9.08 -2.47
C ALA A 76 -0.63 -10.14 -1.35
N ARG A 77 0.47 -10.19 -0.57
CA ARG A 77 0.61 -11.04 0.62
C ARG A 77 -0.46 -10.73 1.67
N ALA A 78 -0.72 -9.44 1.92
CA ALA A 78 -1.74 -9.04 2.87
C ALA A 78 -3.15 -9.43 2.41
N LEU A 79 -3.42 -9.33 1.10
CA LEU A 79 -4.68 -9.76 0.47
C LEU A 79 -4.86 -11.27 0.50
N TYR A 80 -3.79 -12.02 0.20
CA TYR A 80 -3.81 -13.48 0.19
C TYR A 80 -4.22 -14.08 1.54
N LYS A 81 -3.83 -13.43 2.63
CA LYS A 81 -4.22 -13.81 3.99
C LYS A 81 -5.73 -13.70 4.25
N ASP A 82 -6.46 -12.93 3.45
CA ASP A 82 -7.92 -12.74 3.49
C ASP A 82 -8.48 -12.43 4.89
N ALA A 83 -7.79 -11.56 5.62
CA ALA A 83 -8.19 -11.19 6.98
C ALA A 83 -9.28 -10.10 6.97
N PRO A 84 -10.25 -10.13 7.92
CA PRO A 84 -11.32 -9.12 8.02
C PRO A 84 -10.80 -7.72 8.38
N PHE A 85 -9.59 -7.61 8.92
CA PHE A 85 -8.91 -6.35 9.22
C PHE A 85 -7.60 -6.26 8.47
N VAL A 86 -7.40 -5.16 7.75
CA VAL A 86 -6.16 -4.86 7.01
C VAL A 86 -5.56 -3.57 7.56
N ILE A 87 -4.30 -3.60 7.94
CA ILE A 87 -3.54 -2.42 8.38
C ILE A 87 -2.46 -2.16 7.34
N LEU A 88 -2.42 -0.94 6.83
CA LEU A 88 -1.47 -0.50 5.82
C LEU A 88 -0.70 0.71 6.40
N ASP A 89 0.57 0.49 6.70
CA ASP A 89 1.45 1.50 7.26
C ASP A 89 2.33 2.08 6.15
N GLU A 90 2.03 3.34 5.77
CA GLU A 90 2.65 4.06 4.65
C GLU A 90 2.76 3.24 3.34
N PRO A 91 1.65 2.63 2.87
CA PRO A 91 1.68 1.64 1.80
C PRO A 91 2.04 2.20 0.43
N THR A 92 2.34 3.49 0.31
CA THR A 92 2.70 4.16 -0.94
C THR A 92 4.04 4.90 -0.85
N ALA A 93 4.80 4.71 0.24
CA ALA A 93 6.03 5.46 0.49
C ALA A 93 7.09 5.31 -0.62
N ALA A 94 7.16 4.13 -1.25
CA ALA A 94 8.11 3.81 -2.33
C ALA A 94 7.56 4.07 -3.74
N LEU A 95 6.34 4.62 -3.87
CA LEU A 95 5.67 4.82 -5.16
C LEU A 95 5.80 6.27 -5.64
N ASP A 96 5.88 6.44 -6.96
CA ASP A 96 5.69 7.73 -7.59
C ASP A 96 4.22 8.17 -7.51
N PRO A 97 3.91 9.47 -7.73
CA PRO A 97 2.55 10.00 -7.54
C PRO A 97 1.48 9.35 -8.45
N VAL A 98 1.84 8.82 -9.61
CA VAL A 98 0.90 8.17 -10.54
C VAL A 98 0.56 6.78 -10.02
N ALA A 99 1.58 5.99 -9.70
CA ALA A 99 1.41 4.65 -9.10
C ALA A 99 0.71 4.73 -7.73
N GLU A 100 0.96 5.80 -6.96
CA GLU A 100 0.26 6.07 -5.71
C GLU A 100 -1.25 6.26 -5.94
N ALA A 101 -1.64 7.10 -6.91
CA ALA A 101 -3.06 7.35 -7.23
C ALA A 101 -3.78 6.06 -7.66
N GLU A 102 -3.14 5.23 -8.50
CA GLU A 102 -3.67 3.94 -8.92
C GLU A 102 -3.92 3.00 -7.74
N ILE A 103 -3.04 2.98 -6.75
CA ILE A 103 -3.22 2.15 -5.55
C ILE A 103 -4.36 2.69 -4.69
N TYR A 104 -4.49 4.02 -4.54
CA TYR A 104 -5.60 4.58 -3.75
C TYR A 104 -6.98 4.29 -4.35
N GLU A 105 -7.13 4.33 -5.68
CA GLU A 105 -8.38 3.92 -6.32
C GLU A 105 -8.76 2.47 -5.98
N ARG A 106 -7.75 1.60 -5.80
CA ARG A 106 -7.94 0.18 -5.45
C ARG A 106 -8.18 -0.06 -3.97
N PHE A 107 -7.74 0.84 -3.10
CA PHE A 107 -8.01 0.67 -1.68
C PHE A 107 -9.50 0.59 -1.36
N HIS A 108 -10.37 1.20 -2.17
CA HIS A 108 -11.80 0.99 -2.08
C HIS A 108 -12.20 -0.47 -2.38
N GLU A 109 -11.54 -1.10 -3.35
CA GLU A 109 -11.79 -2.51 -3.69
C GLU A 109 -11.22 -3.44 -2.60
N ILE A 110 -10.01 -3.16 -2.13
CA ILE A 110 -9.34 -3.90 -1.05
C ILE A 110 -10.14 -3.81 0.26
N ALA A 111 -10.71 -2.65 0.56
CA ALA A 111 -11.48 -2.39 1.77
C ALA A 111 -12.95 -2.80 1.69
N ARG A 112 -13.47 -3.23 0.51
CA ARG A 112 -14.90 -3.36 0.23
C ARG A 112 -15.67 -4.22 1.25
N ASP A 113 -15.07 -5.33 1.69
CA ASP A 113 -15.66 -6.26 2.65
C ASP A 113 -14.82 -6.40 3.94
N ARG A 114 -13.92 -5.44 4.19
CA ARG A 114 -12.96 -5.47 5.29
C ARG A 114 -12.92 -4.13 6.00
N THR A 115 -12.47 -4.15 7.24
CA THR A 115 -12.09 -2.92 7.93
C THR A 115 -10.61 -2.63 7.60
N ALA A 116 -10.35 -1.51 6.92
CA ALA A 116 -9.01 -1.07 6.58
C ALA A 116 -8.59 0.12 7.44
N VAL A 117 -7.38 0.05 7.98
CA VAL A 117 -6.73 1.14 8.70
C VAL A 117 -5.51 1.58 7.91
N TYR A 118 -5.49 2.84 7.53
CA TYR A 118 -4.36 3.48 6.85
C TYR A 118 -3.60 4.35 7.82
N ILE A 119 -2.30 4.16 7.91
CA ILE A 119 -1.40 5.08 8.58
C ILE A 119 -0.64 5.81 7.48
N SER A 120 -0.78 7.12 7.40
CA SER A 120 -0.14 7.91 6.35
C SER A 120 0.18 9.33 6.84
N HIS A 121 1.30 9.84 6.38
CA HIS A 121 1.63 11.26 6.47
C HIS A 121 1.24 12.02 5.18
N ARG A 122 0.76 11.32 4.14
CA ARG A 122 0.28 11.90 2.88
C ARG A 122 -1.23 12.10 2.96
N LEU A 123 -1.67 13.35 3.09
CA LEU A 123 -3.08 13.66 3.30
C LEU A 123 -3.96 13.44 2.05
N SER A 124 -3.35 13.36 0.86
CA SER A 124 -4.05 12.97 -0.38
C SER A 124 -4.82 11.67 -0.22
N SER A 125 -4.25 10.69 0.51
CA SER A 125 -4.88 9.40 0.80
C SER A 125 -6.04 9.49 1.77
N CYS A 126 -6.07 10.49 2.65
CA CYS A 126 -7.11 10.63 3.67
C CYS A 126 -8.49 10.91 3.07
N ARG A 127 -8.56 11.50 1.86
CA ARG A 127 -9.84 11.80 1.17
C ARG A 127 -10.68 10.57 0.87
N PHE A 128 -10.06 9.42 0.77
CA PHE A 128 -10.74 8.14 0.48
C PHE A 128 -11.21 7.42 1.74
N CYS A 129 -10.85 7.92 2.91
CA CYS A 129 -11.21 7.31 4.19
C CYS A 129 -12.58 7.75 4.66
N HIS A 130 -13.40 6.81 5.16
CA HIS A 130 -14.69 7.14 5.79
C HIS A 130 -14.52 7.94 7.08
N ARG A 131 -13.40 7.72 7.78
CA ARG A 131 -13.08 8.39 9.03
C ARG A 131 -11.58 8.59 9.17
N ILE A 132 -11.20 9.78 9.57
CA ILE A 132 -9.81 10.18 9.82
C ILE A 132 -9.66 10.39 11.32
N VAL A 133 -8.55 9.93 11.88
CA VAL A 133 -8.15 10.16 13.27
C VAL A 133 -6.80 10.86 13.26
N VAL A 134 -6.75 12.05 13.80
CA VAL A 134 -5.53 12.89 13.84
C VAL A 134 -4.86 12.74 15.19
N PHE A 135 -3.62 12.26 15.16
CA PHE A 135 -2.76 12.16 16.33
C PHE A 135 -1.80 13.35 16.40
N HIS A 136 -1.65 13.92 17.58
CA HIS A 136 -0.64 14.91 17.88
C HIS A 136 -0.09 14.70 19.29
N GLN A 137 1.23 14.65 19.43
CA GLN A 137 1.92 14.41 20.71
C GLN A 137 1.38 13.18 21.48
N GLY A 138 1.12 12.08 20.77
CA GLY A 138 0.67 10.82 21.37
C GLY A 138 -0.82 10.77 21.75
N THR A 139 -1.60 11.81 21.44
CA THR A 139 -3.04 11.87 21.74
C THR A 139 -3.87 12.10 20.48
N VAL A 140 -5.12 11.63 20.49
CA VAL A 140 -6.09 11.94 19.45
C VAL A 140 -6.60 13.37 19.68
N VAL A 141 -6.37 14.27 18.71
CA VAL A 141 -6.75 15.68 18.79
C VAL A 141 -7.95 16.02 17.92
N GLN A 142 -8.17 15.32 16.84
CA GLN A 142 -9.34 15.47 15.95
C GLN A 142 -9.76 14.14 15.38
N GLN A 143 -11.03 14.00 15.01
CA GLN A 143 -11.56 12.86 14.26
C GLN A 143 -12.80 13.30 13.48
N GLY A 144 -12.96 12.78 12.25
CA GLY A 144 -14.10 13.11 11.37
C GLY A 144 -13.85 12.64 9.95
N SER A 145 -14.74 13.03 9.03
CA SER A 145 -14.50 12.88 7.59
C SER A 145 -13.49 13.93 7.10
N HIS A 146 -13.03 13.76 5.86
CA HIS A 146 -12.17 14.77 5.23
C HIS A 146 -12.86 16.15 5.20
N GLU A 147 -14.12 16.19 4.79
CA GLU A 147 -14.91 17.41 4.64
C GLU A 147 -15.08 18.14 5.98
N GLU A 148 -15.41 17.38 7.04
CA GLU A 148 -15.56 17.92 8.40
C GLU A 148 -14.24 18.53 8.90
N LEU A 149 -13.13 17.79 8.76
CA LEU A 149 -11.84 18.23 9.26
C LEU A 149 -11.21 19.35 8.41
N ALA A 150 -11.47 19.37 7.10
CA ALA A 150 -11.02 20.44 6.22
C ALA A 150 -11.82 21.73 6.39
N ALA A 151 -13.04 21.68 6.93
CA ALA A 151 -13.84 22.88 7.27
C ALA A 151 -13.35 23.57 8.54
N ASP A 152 -12.70 22.86 9.45
CA ASP A 152 -12.13 23.41 10.68
C ASP A 152 -10.74 24.03 10.41
N ARG A 153 -10.73 25.31 10.02
CA ARG A 153 -9.51 26.04 9.63
C ARG A 153 -8.50 26.25 10.77
N GLU A 154 -8.91 26.13 12.03
CA GLU A 154 -8.03 26.23 13.19
C GLU A 154 -7.49 24.85 13.59
N GLY A 155 -8.04 23.80 13.01
CA GLY A 155 -7.70 22.40 13.28
C GLY A 155 -6.30 22.01 12.82
N VAL A 156 -5.74 20.98 13.46
CA VAL A 156 -4.44 20.41 13.09
C VAL A 156 -4.49 19.81 11.68
N TYR A 157 -5.59 19.12 11.36
CA TYR A 157 -5.78 18.51 10.05
C TYR A 157 -5.74 19.54 8.92
N TYR A 158 -6.50 20.65 9.04
CA TYR A 158 -6.54 21.70 8.01
C TYR A 158 -5.16 22.32 7.78
N ARG A 159 -4.42 22.62 8.83
CA ARG A 159 -3.05 23.18 8.71
C ARG A 159 -2.09 22.24 7.99
N LEU A 160 -2.17 20.93 8.27
CA LEU A 160 -1.36 19.92 7.58
C LEU A 160 -1.76 19.78 6.12
N TRP A 161 -3.08 19.80 5.84
CA TRP A 161 -3.62 19.74 4.49
C TRP A 161 -3.16 20.92 3.64
N GLU A 162 -3.30 22.15 4.16
CA GLU A 162 -2.91 23.37 3.46
C GLU A 162 -1.40 23.41 3.18
N ALA A 163 -0.59 23.00 4.15
CA ALA A 163 0.86 22.94 3.99
C ALA A 163 1.27 21.94 2.87
N GLN A 164 0.64 20.77 2.79
CA GLN A 164 0.91 19.82 1.71
C GLN A 164 0.37 20.29 0.36
N ALA A 165 -0.82 20.90 0.31
CA ALA A 165 -1.40 21.43 -0.93
C ALA A 165 -0.54 22.56 -1.51
N GLY A 166 0.01 23.43 -0.70
CA GLY A 166 0.95 24.50 -1.09
C GLY A 166 2.21 23.95 -1.75
N TYR A 167 2.82 22.93 -1.15
CA TYR A 167 4.01 22.27 -1.71
C TYR A 167 3.79 21.68 -3.11
N TYR A 168 2.63 21.07 -3.36
CA TYR A 168 2.29 20.50 -4.67
C TYR A 168 1.97 21.56 -5.75
N GLN A 169 1.61 22.80 -5.37
CA GLN A 169 1.38 23.90 -6.30
C GLN A 169 2.70 24.55 -6.76
N GLU A 170 3.67 24.69 -5.89
CA GLU A 170 4.99 25.25 -6.21
C GLU A 170 5.78 24.35 -7.18
N VAL A 171 5.71 23.03 -6.99
CA VAL A 171 6.41 22.04 -7.86
C VAL A 171 5.84 21.99 -9.29
N LYS A 172 4.61 22.47 -9.52
CA LYS A 172 4.00 22.55 -10.88
C LYS A 172 4.31 23.85 -11.62
N SER A 173 4.99 24.79 -11.00
CA SER A 173 5.27 26.12 -11.55
C SER A 173 6.68 26.28 -12.10
N ASP A 174 7.53 25.25 -11.97
CA ASP A 174 8.87 25.12 -12.55
C ASP A 174 8.86 24.07 -13.69
#